data_9c6f842b535e3e86a27e784b87651c21
#
_entry.id   9c6f842b535e3e86a27e784b87651c21
#
_cell.length_a   1.000
_cell.length_b   1.000
_cell.length_c   1.000
_cell.angle_alpha   90.00
_cell.angle_beta   90.00
_cell.angle_gamma   90.00
#
_symmetry.space_group_name_H-M   'P 1'
#
loop_
_entity.id
_entity.type
_entity.pdbx_description
1 polymer ?
#
loop_
_entity_poly.entity_id
_entity_poly.type
_entity_poly.pdbx_seq_one_letter_code
_entity_poly.pdbx_strand_id
1 'polypeptide(L)'
;MANIMIQGTTSSAGKSFITTALCRIFKEDGYRVSPFKSQNMSSKYYKTKEGYKISISQALQARAAGTNPNPNMNPILLIPSSDKGSQVVIRGKDYKNMEAREYFTFKDGLKAIIREAYHSLEEDYDIIVLEGAGSPAEINLKEKDIVNMGMAKMVDAPVL
;
A
#
# COMPACT_ATOMS: atom_id res chain seq x y z
N MET A 1 -19.35 -0.29 0.15
CA MET A 1 -18.02 -0.83 -0.21
C MET A 1 -17.53 -1.70 0.95
N ALA A 2 -16.93 -2.84 0.65
CA ALA A 2 -16.33 -3.73 1.64
C ALA A 2 -14.80 -3.64 1.61
N ASN A 3 -14.13 -3.99 2.71
CA ASN A 3 -12.69 -4.08 2.76
C ASN A 3 -12.21 -5.23 3.65
N ILE A 4 -10.98 -5.67 3.47
CA ILE A 4 -10.29 -6.65 4.30
C ILE A 4 -8.79 -6.37 4.27
N MET A 5 -8.13 -6.50 5.42
CA MET A 5 -6.69 -6.27 5.53
C MET A 5 -5.92 -7.54 5.86
N ILE A 6 -4.94 -7.86 5.03
CA ILE A 6 -4.03 -9.00 5.23
C ILE A 6 -2.79 -8.52 5.98
N GLN A 7 -2.57 -9.07 7.17
CA GLN A 7 -1.37 -8.84 7.95
C GLN A 7 -0.60 -10.15 8.13
N GLY A 8 0.63 -10.08 8.59
CA GLY A 8 1.45 -11.25 8.85
C GLY A 8 2.44 -10.96 9.95
N THR A 9 2.74 -11.95 10.77
CA THR A 9 3.63 -11.84 11.93
C THR A 9 5.09 -11.56 11.58
N THR A 10 5.47 -11.76 10.31
CA THR A 10 6.83 -11.49 9.81
C THR A 10 6.80 -10.89 8.40
N SER A 11 7.93 -10.28 8.00
CA SER A 11 8.20 -10.04 6.58
C SER A 11 8.22 -11.38 5.83
N SER A 12 7.83 -11.40 4.56
CA SER A 12 7.79 -12.62 3.72
C SER A 12 6.84 -13.73 4.22
N ALA A 13 5.88 -13.42 5.09
CA ALA A 13 4.84 -14.36 5.56
C ALA A 13 3.78 -14.72 4.50
N GLY A 14 3.96 -14.32 3.25
CA GLY A 14 3.00 -14.62 2.18
C GLY A 14 1.88 -13.59 2.00
N LYS A 15 1.91 -12.46 2.70
CA LYS A 15 0.87 -11.39 2.59
C LYS A 15 0.53 -11.03 1.15
N SER A 16 1.54 -10.72 0.35
CA SER A 16 1.34 -10.30 -1.05
C SER A 16 0.72 -11.40 -1.90
N PHE A 17 1.06 -12.68 -1.62
CA PHE A 17 0.46 -13.82 -2.31
C PHE A 17 -1.03 -13.96 -1.97
N ILE A 18 -1.38 -13.92 -0.69
CA ILE A 18 -2.77 -14.00 -0.23
C ILE A 18 -3.59 -12.82 -0.76
N THR A 19 -3.05 -11.59 -0.66
CA THR A 19 -3.70 -10.39 -1.21
C THR A 19 -3.96 -10.53 -2.72
N THR A 20 -2.99 -11.04 -3.48
CA THR A 20 -3.14 -11.28 -4.92
C THR A 20 -4.23 -12.31 -5.21
N ALA A 21 -4.26 -13.40 -4.44
CA ALA A 21 -5.27 -14.46 -4.57
C ALA A 21 -6.67 -13.92 -4.27
N LEU A 22 -6.86 -13.17 -3.19
CA LEU A 22 -8.15 -12.56 -2.85
C LEU A 22 -8.61 -11.55 -3.90
N CYS A 23 -7.70 -10.71 -4.42
CA CYS A 23 -8.03 -9.82 -5.54
C CYS A 23 -8.55 -10.60 -6.75
N ARG A 24 -7.96 -11.75 -7.06
CA ARG A 24 -8.40 -12.60 -8.17
C ARG A 24 -9.74 -13.27 -7.88
N ILE A 25 -9.90 -13.85 -6.69
CA ILE A 25 -11.13 -14.55 -6.28
C ILE A 25 -12.33 -13.59 -6.34
N PHE A 26 -12.24 -12.45 -5.67
CA PHE A 26 -13.34 -11.48 -5.67
C PHE A 26 -13.65 -10.93 -7.07
N LYS A 27 -12.63 -10.78 -7.92
CA LYS A 27 -12.83 -10.42 -9.34
C LYS A 27 -13.59 -11.51 -10.10
N GLU A 28 -13.28 -12.80 -9.87
CA GLU A 28 -14.01 -13.93 -10.50
C GLU A 28 -15.45 -14.02 -9.98
N ASP A 29 -15.69 -13.62 -8.72
CA ASP A 29 -17.02 -13.51 -8.13
C ASP A 29 -17.83 -12.30 -8.67
N GLY A 30 -17.25 -11.52 -9.57
CA GLY A 30 -17.92 -10.41 -10.27
C GLY A 30 -17.79 -9.04 -9.61
N TYR A 31 -17.02 -8.89 -8.55
CA TYR A 31 -16.81 -7.60 -7.91
C TYR A 31 -15.74 -6.75 -8.62
N ARG A 32 -15.90 -5.43 -8.54
CA ARG A 32 -14.84 -4.47 -8.88
C ARG A 32 -13.89 -4.40 -7.69
N VAL A 33 -12.65 -4.82 -7.86
CA VAL A 33 -11.69 -5.00 -6.76
C VAL A 33 -10.46 -4.11 -6.95
N SER A 34 -10.02 -3.47 -5.88
CA SER A 34 -8.73 -2.76 -5.83
C SER A 34 -7.84 -3.35 -4.75
N PRO A 35 -6.55 -3.61 -5.02
CA PRO A 35 -5.57 -3.75 -3.96
C PRO A 35 -5.25 -2.41 -3.34
N PHE A 36 -4.78 -2.42 -2.08
CA PHE A 36 -4.25 -1.22 -1.43
C PHE A 36 -3.10 -1.55 -0.49
N LYS A 37 -2.02 -0.81 -0.59
CA LYS A 37 -0.92 -0.85 0.37
C LYS A 37 -0.46 0.57 0.64
N SER A 38 -0.73 1.08 1.81
CA SER A 38 -0.48 2.48 2.19
C SER A 38 0.97 2.91 1.97
N GLN A 39 1.92 2.06 2.35
CA GLN A 39 3.35 2.28 2.13
C GLN A 39 4.04 0.97 1.73
N ASN A 40 4.88 1.01 0.73
CA ASN A 40 5.79 -0.08 0.37
C ASN A 40 7.23 0.41 0.29
N MET A 41 8.19 -0.49 0.55
CA MET A 41 9.61 -0.26 0.31
C MET A 41 10.07 -1.28 -0.73
N SER A 42 10.60 -0.81 -1.86
CA SER A 42 11.05 -1.67 -2.95
C SER A 42 12.10 -0.98 -3.80
N SER A 43 13.17 -1.69 -4.14
CA SER A 43 14.18 -1.21 -5.10
C SER A 43 13.68 -1.20 -6.54
N LYS A 44 12.55 -1.87 -6.81
CA LYS A 44 11.95 -1.96 -8.14
C LYS A 44 10.53 -1.43 -8.12
N TYR A 45 10.12 -0.78 -9.20
CA TYR A 45 8.78 -0.25 -9.39
C TYR A 45 8.26 -0.52 -10.80
N TYR A 46 6.95 -0.53 -10.93
CA TYR A 46 6.23 -0.50 -12.19
C TYR A 46 5.94 0.95 -12.56
N LYS A 47 6.08 1.29 -13.84
CA LYS A 47 5.70 2.60 -14.37
C LYS A 47 4.38 2.47 -15.13
N THR A 48 3.36 3.24 -14.72
CA THR A 48 2.06 3.26 -15.41
C THR A 48 2.19 3.92 -16.80
N LYS A 49 1.16 3.81 -17.62
CA LYS A 49 1.13 4.46 -18.95
C LYS A 49 1.27 5.98 -18.83
N GLU A 50 0.74 6.57 -17.76
CA GLU A 50 0.80 8.00 -17.47
C GLU A 50 2.15 8.41 -16.84
N GLY A 51 3.05 7.44 -16.61
CA GLY A 51 4.39 7.69 -16.08
C GLY A 51 4.52 7.63 -14.56
N TYR A 52 3.46 7.28 -13.82
CA TYR A 52 3.49 7.15 -12.37
C TYR A 52 4.22 5.88 -11.90
N LYS A 53 4.91 5.98 -10.78
CA LYS A 53 5.60 4.85 -10.12
C LYS A 53 4.68 4.18 -9.10
N ILE A 54 4.57 2.87 -9.17
CA ILE A 54 3.86 2.04 -8.18
C ILE A 54 4.70 0.79 -7.91
N SER A 55 4.58 0.20 -6.73
CA SER A 55 5.31 -1.04 -6.47
C SER A 55 4.88 -2.16 -7.41
N ILE A 56 5.81 -3.05 -7.75
CA ILE A 56 5.53 -4.20 -8.63
C ILE A 56 4.45 -5.10 -8.01
N SER A 57 4.47 -5.28 -6.68
CA SER A 57 3.49 -6.12 -5.99
C SER A 57 2.07 -5.60 -6.19
N GLN A 58 1.83 -4.30 -5.99
CA GLN A 58 0.52 -3.71 -6.17
C GLN A 58 0.11 -3.64 -7.64
N ALA A 59 1.05 -3.49 -8.56
CA ALA A 59 0.76 -3.60 -9.99
C ALA A 59 0.33 -5.02 -10.39
N LEU A 60 0.91 -6.06 -9.82
CA LEU A 60 0.50 -7.45 -10.02
C LEU A 60 -0.87 -7.74 -9.41
N GLN A 61 -1.13 -7.23 -8.21
CA GLN A 61 -2.41 -7.35 -7.53
C GLN A 61 -3.53 -6.64 -8.32
N ALA A 62 -3.27 -5.45 -8.87
CA ALA A 62 -4.21 -4.75 -9.73
C ALA A 62 -4.56 -5.58 -10.99
N ARG A 63 -3.55 -6.20 -11.61
CA ARG A 63 -3.77 -7.10 -12.75
C ARG A 63 -4.58 -8.33 -12.37
N ALA A 64 -4.32 -8.92 -11.20
CA ALA A 64 -5.11 -10.05 -10.68
C ALA A 64 -6.58 -9.64 -10.45
N ALA A 65 -6.81 -8.42 -9.97
CA ALA A 65 -8.12 -7.80 -9.83
C ALA A 65 -8.78 -7.40 -11.18
N GLY A 66 -8.08 -7.56 -12.30
CA GLY A 66 -8.59 -7.18 -13.63
C GLY A 66 -8.66 -5.66 -13.86
N THR A 67 -7.92 -4.87 -13.09
CA THR A 67 -7.89 -3.40 -13.20
C THR A 67 -6.50 -2.88 -13.55
N ASN A 68 -6.42 -1.63 -14.03
CA ASN A 68 -5.15 -0.98 -14.32
C ASN A 68 -4.46 -0.54 -13.02
N PRO A 69 -3.13 -0.70 -12.91
CA PRO A 69 -2.38 -0.14 -11.79
C PRO A 69 -2.59 1.37 -11.67
N ASN A 70 -2.98 1.81 -10.47
CA ASN A 70 -3.26 3.21 -10.14
C ASN A 70 -2.36 3.63 -8.96
N PRO A 71 -1.71 4.80 -8.99
CA PRO A 71 -0.82 5.23 -7.91
C PRO A 71 -1.51 5.37 -6.53
N ASN A 72 -2.84 5.51 -6.48
CA ASN A 72 -3.59 5.51 -5.23
C ASN A 72 -3.63 4.13 -4.55
N MET A 73 -3.40 3.03 -5.29
CA MET A 73 -3.27 1.68 -4.72
C MET A 73 -2.01 1.50 -3.86
N ASN A 74 -1.00 2.35 -4.07
CA ASN A 74 0.22 2.39 -3.28
C ASN A 74 0.70 3.85 -3.16
N PRO A 75 0.02 4.67 -2.32
CA PRO A 75 0.26 6.11 -2.28
C PRO A 75 1.67 6.50 -1.84
N ILE A 76 2.32 5.67 -1.01
CA ILE A 76 3.69 5.92 -0.56
C ILE A 76 4.59 4.76 -0.99
N LEU A 77 5.59 5.05 -1.81
CA LEU A 77 6.63 4.10 -2.20
C LEU A 77 8.01 4.66 -1.81
N LEU A 78 8.76 3.87 -1.07
CA LEU A 78 10.15 4.17 -0.70
C LEU A 78 11.07 3.34 -1.58
N ILE A 79 11.91 4.01 -2.37
CA ILE A 79 12.90 3.38 -3.23
C ILE A 79 14.27 3.61 -2.57
N PRO A 80 14.93 2.56 -2.01
CA PRO A 80 16.24 2.71 -1.40
C PRO A 80 17.24 3.32 -2.39
N SER A 81 18.00 4.33 -1.95
CA SER A 81 19.07 4.95 -2.72
C SER A 81 20.45 4.44 -2.24
N SER A 82 21.50 4.60 -3.08
CA SER A 82 22.87 4.23 -2.72
C SER A 82 23.44 5.07 -1.59
N ASP A 83 22.93 6.29 -1.40
CA ASP A 83 23.32 7.21 -0.33
C ASP A 83 22.30 7.08 0.79
N LYS A 84 22.74 6.77 1.98
CA LYS A 84 21.99 6.61 3.26
C LYS A 84 20.56 7.19 3.27
N GLY A 85 19.61 6.60 2.55
CA GLY A 85 18.25 7.12 2.48
C GLY A 85 17.37 6.41 1.47
N SER A 86 16.21 6.98 1.21
CA SER A 86 15.27 6.48 0.20
C SER A 86 14.67 7.66 -0.57
N GLN A 87 14.50 7.45 -1.87
CA GLN A 87 13.64 8.32 -2.67
C GLN A 87 12.19 8.06 -2.23
N VAL A 88 11.56 9.08 -1.69
CA VAL A 88 10.13 9.05 -1.34
C VAL A 88 9.33 9.38 -2.60
N VAL A 89 8.40 8.49 -2.94
CA VAL A 89 7.45 8.67 -4.04
C VAL A 89 6.06 8.79 -3.42
N ILE A 90 5.34 9.87 -3.77
CA ILE A 90 3.98 10.14 -3.27
C ILE A 90 3.02 10.11 -4.44
N ARG A 91 1.99 9.24 -4.37
CA ARG A 91 0.98 9.03 -5.41
C ARG A 91 1.62 8.94 -6.81
N GLY A 92 2.69 8.15 -6.90
CA GLY A 92 3.39 7.85 -8.15
C GLY A 92 4.40 8.90 -8.64
N LYS A 93 4.55 10.03 -7.96
CA LYS A 93 5.49 11.10 -8.31
C LYS A 93 6.66 11.16 -7.34
N ASP A 94 7.87 11.34 -7.86
CA ASP A 94 9.05 11.57 -7.04
C ASP A 94 8.85 12.85 -6.20
N TYR A 95 9.07 12.73 -4.90
CA TYR A 95 8.92 13.85 -3.98
C TYR A 95 10.31 14.34 -3.50
N LYS A 96 11.00 13.56 -2.67
CA LYS A 96 12.29 13.94 -2.10
C LYS A 96 13.10 12.71 -1.69
N ASN A 97 14.42 12.78 -1.74
CA ASN A 97 15.26 11.79 -1.07
C ASN A 97 15.36 12.14 0.42
N MET A 98 15.09 11.18 1.30
CA MET A 98 15.07 11.38 2.74
C MET A 98 15.87 10.30 3.46
N GLU A 99 16.60 10.70 4.50
CA GLU A 99 17.15 9.75 5.46
C GLU A 99 16.05 9.17 6.36
N ALA A 100 16.30 8.01 6.97
CA ALA A 100 15.32 7.32 7.81
C ALA A 100 14.76 8.19 8.94
N ARG A 101 15.62 9.01 9.58
CA ARG A 101 15.22 9.93 10.66
C ARG A 101 14.30 11.04 10.18
N GLU A 102 14.63 11.64 9.03
CA GLU A 102 13.80 12.69 8.39
C GLU A 102 12.43 12.11 8.00
N TYR A 103 12.44 10.94 7.36
CA TYR A 103 11.20 10.26 6.97
C TYR A 103 10.32 9.93 8.18
N PHE A 104 10.89 9.50 9.30
CA PHE A 104 10.12 9.20 10.50
C PHE A 104 9.36 10.41 11.03
N THR A 105 9.95 11.61 10.97
CA THR A 105 9.28 12.86 11.35
C THR A 105 8.22 13.27 10.32
N PHE A 106 8.54 13.09 9.04
CA PHE A 106 7.64 13.42 7.92
C PHE A 106 6.39 12.52 7.87
N LYS A 107 6.48 11.31 8.40
CA LYS A 107 5.45 10.25 8.31
C LYS A 107 4.07 10.67 8.84
N ASP A 108 4.00 11.55 9.83
CA ASP A 108 2.74 12.01 10.39
C ASP A 108 1.89 12.80 9.36
N GLY A 109 2.54 13.57 8.49
CA GLY A 109 1.88 14.29 7.40
C GLY A 109 1.33 13.38 6.29
N LEU A 110 1.78 12.13 6.21
CA LEU A 110 1.34 11.19 5.18
C LEU A 110 -0.06 10.60 5.43
N LYS A 111 -0.58 10.67 6.65
CA LYS A 111 -1.89 10.10 7.00
C LYS A 111 -3.03 10.69 6.15
N ALA A 112 -3.01 12.00 5.90
CA ALA A 112 -4.00 12.66 5.06
C ALA A 112 -3.91 12.15 3.60
N ILE A 113 -2.70 12.09 3.05
CA ILE A 113 -2.45 11.62 1.68
C ILE A 113 -2.91 10.16 1.50
N ILE A 114 -2.61 9.29 2.48
CA ILE A 114 -3.02 7.89 2.48
C ILE A 114 -4.54 7.77 2.51
N ARG A 115 -5.21 8.56 3.38
CA ARG A 115 -6.67 8.57 3.49
C ARG A 115 -7.34 9.05 2.20
N GLU A 116 -6.87 10.13 1.61
CA GLU A 116 -7.36 10.63 0.33
C GLU A 116 -7.21 9.61 -0.79
N ALA A 117 -6.03 8.96 -0.88
CA ALA A 117 -5.80 7.91 -1.86
C ALA A 117 -6.74 6.72 -1.69
N TYR A 118 -6.99 6.30 -0.43
CA TYR A 118 -7.92 5.24 -0.13
C TYR A 118 -9.36 5.61 -0.51
N HIS A 119 -9.84 6.77 -0.09
CA HIS A 119 -11.20 7.23 -0.39
C HIS A 119 -11.44 7.41 -1.89
N SER A 120 -10.43 7.83 -2.66
CA SER A 120 -10.59 7.91 -4.12
C SER A 120 -10.80 6.53 -4.78
N LEU A 121 -10.38 5.43 -4.15
CA LEU A 121 -10.65 4.08 -4.62
C LEU A 121 -12.04 3.58 -4.20
N GLU A 122 -12.58 4.06 -3.09
CA GLU A 122 -13.93 3.67 -2.63
C GLU A 122 -15.03 4.03 -3.62
N GLU A 123 -14.84 5.08 -4.41
CA GLU A 123 -15.80 5.53 -5.42
C GLU A 123 -15.90 4.57 -6.61
N ASP A 124 -14.79 3.90 -6.95
CA ASP A 124 -14.67 3.09 -8.16
C ASP A 124 -14.80 1.59 -7.92
N TYR A 125 -14.59 1.12 -6.67
CA TYR A 125 -14.47 -0.30 -6.35
C TYR A 125 -15.46 -0.76 -5.28
N ASP A 126 -15.91 -2.01 -5.40
CA ASP A 126 -16.84 -2.64 -4.46
C ASP A 126 -16.11 -3.24 -3.27
N ILE A 127 -14.85 -3.72 -3.49
CA ILE A 127 -14.00 -4.34 -2.47
C ILE A 127 -12.59 -3.78 -2.57
N ILE A 128 -12.01 -3.39 -1.42
CA ILE A 128 -10.59 -3.04 -1.31
C ILE A 128 -9.87 -4.08 -0.46
N VAL A 129 -8.85 -4.75 -1.03
CA VAL A 129 -8.00 -5.71 -0.33
C VAL A 129 -6.71 -5.02 0.09
N LEU A 130 -6.58 -4.77 1.40
CA LEU A 130 -5.41 -4.09 1.96
C LEU A 130 -4.30 -5.08 2.31
N GLU A 131 -3.06 -4.67 2.09
CA GLU A 131 -1.86 -5.42 2.50
C GLU A 131 -1.07 -4.63 3.54
N GLY A 132 -0.78 -5.25 4.68
CA GLY A 132 0.12 -4.72 5.69
C GLY A 132 1.59 -4.80 5.28
N ALA A 133 2.47 -4.13 6.01
CA ALA A 133 3.91 -4.12 5.77
C ALA A 133 4.68 -4.55 7.02
N GLY A 134 5.69 -5.42 6.86
CA GLY A 134 6.47 -5.94 7.98
C GLY A 134 5.63 -6.76 8.95
N SER A 135 5.86 -6.57 10.26
CA SER A 135 5.12 -7.22 11.35
C SER A 135 4.33 -6.19 12.17
N PRO A 136 3.06 -6.45 12.52
CA PRO A 136 2.30 -5.62 13.47
C PRO A 136 2.80 -5.75 14.91
N ALA A 137 3.67 -6.71 15.20
CA ALA A 137 4.21 -6.97 16.54
C ALA A 137 5.33 -5.99 16.96
N GLU A 138 5.80 -5.12 16.09
CA GLU A 138 6.82 -4.11 16.40
C GLU A 138 6.21 -3.00 17.28
N ILE A 139 6.29 -3.19 18.60
CA ILE A 139 5.63 -2.36 19.63
C ILE A 139 6.05 -0.89 19.56
N ASN A 140 7.30 -0.61 19.20
CA ASN A 140 7.88 0.73 19.17
C ASN A 140 7.35 1.65 18.06
N LEU A 141 6.55 1.12 17.13
CA LEU A 141 6.03 1.88 15.97
C LEU A 141 4.52 2.11 16.02
N LYS A 142 3.83 1.70 17.09
CA LYS A 142 2.35 1.71 17.16
C LYS A 142 1.72 3.09 17.00
N GLU A 143 2.30 4.13 17.59
CA GLU A 143 1.73 5.50 17.55
C GLU A 143 1.79 6.13 16.16
N LYS A 144 2.81 5.75 15.36
CA LYS A 144 3.02 6.24 13.99
C LYS A 144 2.76 5.16 12.93
N ASP A 145 1.98 4.15 13.29
CA ASP A 145 1.65 3.07 12.35
C ASP A 145 0.67 3.58 11.29
N ILE A 146 1.12 3.55 10.04
CA ILE A 146 0.31 3.86 8.85
C ILE A 146 0.17 2.64 7.93
N VAL A 147 0.67 1.47 8.33
CA VAL A 147 0.82 0.31 7.43
C VAL A 147 0.11 -0.96 7.90
N ASN A 148 -0.12 -1.12 9.21
CA ASN A 148 -0.75 -2.30 9.79
C ASN A 148 -2.03 -1.92 10.56
N MET A 149 -2.07 -2.09 11.89
CA MET A 149 -3.26 -1.79 12.69
C MET A 149 -3.68 -0.32 12.65
N GLY A 150 -2.73 0.61 12.48
CA GLY A 150 -3.04 2.03 12.28
C GLY A 150 -3.80 2.28 10.98
N MET A 151 -3.43 1.57 9.90
CA MET A 151 -4.16 1.63 8.63
C MET A 151 -5.52 0.93 8.74
N ALA A 152 -5.58 -0.28 9.35
CA ALA A 152 -6.83 -1.00 9.56
C ALA A 152 -7.87 -0.16 10.30
N LYS A 153 -7.45 0.49 11.40
CA LYS A 153 -8.31 1.40 12.17
C LYS A 153 -8.73 2.65 11.40
N MET A 154 -7.85 3.18 10.53
CA MET A 154 -8.13 4.39 9.73
C MET A 154 -9.33 4.19 8.79
N VAL A 155 -9.53 2.97 8.31
CA VAL A 155 -10.56 2.62 7.30
C VAL A 155 -11.53 1.55 7.79
N ASP A 156 -11.53 1.26 9.10
CA ASP A 156 -12.40 0.26 9.76
C ASP A 156 -12.36 -1.10 9.05
N ALA A 157 -11.14 -1.57 8.71
CA ALA A 157 -10.96 -2.83 8.00
C ALA A 157 -10.82 -4.02 8.96
N PRO A 158 -11.58 -5.10 8.78
CA PRO A 158 -11.31 -6.37 9.44
C PRO A 158 -9.93 -6.89 9.02
N VAL A 159 -9.24 -7.56 9.95
CA VAL A 159 -7.86 -8.03 9.76
C VAL A 159 -7.83 -9.55 9.77
N LEU A 160 -7.16 -10.12 8.77
CA LEU A 160 -6.83 -11.54 8.63
C LEU A 160 -5.32 -11.74 8.77
#